data_b8c454a7f834d187cd9b16c397a47cdb
#
_entry.id   b8c454a7f834d187cd9b16c397a47cdb
#
_cell.length_a   1.000
_cell.length_b   1.000
_cell.length_c   1.000
_cell.angle_alpha   90.00
_cell.angle_beta   90.00
_cell.angle_gamma   90.00
#
_symmetry.space_group_name_H-M   'P 1'
#
loop_
_entity.id
_entity.type
_entity.pdbx_description
1 polymer ?
#
loop_
_entity_poly.entity_id
_entity_poly.type
_entity_poly.pdbx_seq_one_letter_code
_entity_poly.pdbx_strand_id
1 'polypeptide(L)'
;MTSTITRRTTLAGMAAGAALTALPAQARGAPARVFAHGVASGDPDATSVVLWTRVSVAAPVEVEWELAADAGFARIVRQGRFATGPERDFTVKVLADGLEPGGHYFYRFRAVGVTSASGRTRTLPVGRLERLGIALASCSNYSQGFFNAYDAIARDPAIDFVLHTGDYIYEHGTDAWHGDEARKIGRAHQPEHEIVSLSDYRTRHAQYKTDPASQAMLAAKPLLACWDDHESANNPWTGGAQAHNPETEGRWEDRRAASIQAYFEWMPVREPGPGRTRMQFWRTWVFGDLATLSTLETRHTARAQQVDYEPWKKAIASHADARRLEREQIGAEGRRMLSPECEADLTAAWTHSKQLGQPWRLIGNPMPIARTRVPDVVALGIIPDPASQARPLPAAVNLAWKGKWNLPFYPDTWDGYEWARERLYAQARAAGADDLVFLTGDSHDFWANRLADGAGRPAGVELGTSGITSPGDFIDSGFDRATSARLDAALAEHNPEVIWTDNLYCGYVRLELRRDRGLATFVAMDTVRSRRYRAFALKRYALERGETGLELREPG
;
A
#
# COMPACT_ATOMS: atom_id res chain seq x y z
N MET A 1 41.96 31.87 60.02
CA MET A 1 42.42 33.24 59.68
C MET A 1 41.61 33.62 58.44
N THR A 2 40.59 34.33 58.66
CA THR A 2 40.32 35.74 58.29
C THR A 2 40.19 35.93 56.78
N SER A 3 38.92 36.04 56.32
CA SER A 3 38.29 37.34 55.95
C SER A 3 38.72 37.82 54.55
N THR A 4 37.92 38.28 53.61
CA THR A 4 36.89 39.31 53.68
C THR A 4 36.12 39.36 52.32
N ILE A 5 34.89 39.72 52.41
CA ILE A 5 33.90 40.14 51.42
C ILE A 5 34.36 41.43 50.67
N THR A 6 33.98 41.52 49.36
CA THR A 6 33.51 42.82 48.84
C THR A 6 32.52 42.65 47.69
N ARG A 7 31.37 43.29 47.84
CA ARG A 7 30.31 43.54 46.86
C ARG A 7 30.74 44.58 45.83
N ARG A 8 30.23 44.46 44.58
CA ARG A 8 29.72 45.67 43.89
C ARG A 8 28.69 45.26 42.82
N THR A 9 27.58 45.85 43.01
CA THR A 9 26.35 46.02 42.27
C THR A 9 26.52 46.68 40.89
N THR A 10 25.66 46.34 39.96
CA THR A 10 24.70 47.07 39.10
C THR A 10 24.90 46.69 37.62
N LEU A 11 23.90 46.37 36.86
CA LEU A 11 22.75 47.10 36.37
C LEU A 11 21.80 46.17 35.60
N ALA A 12 20.52 46.47 35.68
CA ALA A 12 19.40 45.77 35.08
C ALA A 12 19.36 45.92 33.57
N GLY A 13 18.97 44.85 32.90
CA GLY A 13 18.46 44.82 31.54
C GLY A 13 17.24 43.92 31.50
N MET A 14 16.03 44.49 31.51
CA MET A 14 14.77 43.79 31.34
C MET A 14 14.67 43.27 29.91
N ALA A 15 14.72 41.96 29.72
CA ALA A 15 14.18 41.29 28.54
C ALA A 15 12.96 40.50 29.00
N ALA A 16 11.78 40.94 28.58
CA ALA A 16 10.52 40.24 28.81
C ALA A 16 10.50 38.93 28.00
N GLY A 17 10.86 37.84 28.64
CA GLY A 17 10.64 36.48 28.15
C GLY A 17 9.18 36.10 28.40
N ALA A 18 8.38 36.02 27.35
CA ALA A 18 7.06 35.43 27.42
C ALA A 18 7.21 33.93 27.78
N ALA A 19 6.94 33.62 29.04
CA ALA A 19 6.79 32.26 29.50
C ALA A 19 5.51 31.67 28.85
N LEU A 20 5.67 30.86 27.82
CA LEU A 20 4.63 29.93 27.36
C LEU A 20 4.40 28.93 28.50
N THR A 21 3.43 29.20 29.36
CA THR A 21 2.89 28.23 30.29
C THR A 21 2.29 27.09 29.47
N ALA A 22 2.96 25.94 29.49
CA ALA A 22 2.40 24.69 29.00
C ALA A 22 1.14 24.42 29.83
N LEU A 23 -0.03 24.55 29.20
CA LEU A 23 -1.29 24.08 29.77
C LEU A 23 -1.16 22.57 30.04
N PRO A 24 -1.53 22.10 31.24
CA PRO A 24 -1.54 20.66 31.52
C PRO A 24 -2.42 19.97 30.51
N ALA A 25 -1.91 18.88 29.94
CA ALA A 25 -2.68 17.97 29.08
C ALA A 25 -3.87 17.45 29.91
N GLN A 26 -5.01 18.12 29.79
CA GLN A 26 -6.25 17.60 30.35
C GLN A 26 -6.50 16.24 29.74
N ALA A 27 -6.67 15.25 30.60
CA ALA A 27 -7.10 13.90 30.25
C ALA A 27 -8.37 13.98 29.37
N ARG A 28 -8.20 13.82 28.07
CA ARG A 28 -9.29 13.73 27.08
C ARG A 28 -9.90 12.33 27.17
N GLY A 29 -10.68 12.09 28.19
CA GLY A 29 -11.16 10.75 28.57
C GLY A 29 -12.62 10.44 28.22
N ALA A 30 -13.27 11.06 27.24
CA ALA A 30 -14.63 10.66 26.88
C ALA A 30 -14.99 10.72 25.38
N PRO A 31 -14.49 11.63 24.52
CA PRO A 31 -14.85 11.63 23.09
C PRO A 31 -14.33 10.40 22.32
N ALA A 32 -13.26 9.77 22.79
CA ALA A 32 -12.60 8.66 22.13
C ALA A 32 -13.45 7.38 22.02
N ARG A 33 -14.49 7.21 22.84
CA ARG A 33 -15.31 5.99 22.80
C ARG A 33 -16.34 5.97 21.67
N VAL A 34 -16.98 7.11 21.35
CA VAL A 34 -18.03 7.18 20.33
C VAL A 34 -17.42 7.06 18.93
N PHE A 35 -16.30 7.73 18.66
CA PHE A 35 -15.57 7.69 17.40
C PHE A 35 -14.23 6.94 17.55
N ALA A 36 -14.27 5.74 18.13
CA ALA A 36 -13.10 4.96 18.50
C ALA A 36 -12.18 4.61 17.32
N HIS A 37 -12.70 4.65 16.09
CA HIS A 37 -12.00 4.25 14.86
C HIS A 37 -11.55 5.46 14.03
N GLY A 38 -11.62 6.67 14.60
CA GLY A 38 -11.18 7.90 13.95
C GLY A 38 -12.07 8.34 12.78
N VAL A 39 -11.49 9.16 11.91
CA VAL A 39 -12.13 9.67 10.69
C VAL A 39 -11.19 9.46 9.51
N ALA A 40 -11.75 9.31 8.31
CA ALA A 40 -10.99 9.12 7.08
C ALA A 40 -11.64 9.87 5.91
N SER A 41 -10.84 10.22 4.91
CA SER A 41 -11.33 10.66 3.62
C SER A 41 -10.60 9.92 2.50
N GLY A 42 -11.23 9.78 1.35
CA GLY A 42 -10.59 9.11 0.22
C GLY A 42 -11.37 9.22 -1.06
N ASP A 43 -10.84 8.58 -2.07
CA ASP A 43 -11.41 8.49 -3.41
C ASP A 43 -11.93 9.84 -3.92
N PRO A 44 -11.09 10.90 -3.92
CA PRO A 44 -11.49 12.23 -4.36
C PRO A 44 -11.77 12.25 -5.85
N ASP A 45 -12.64 13.20 -6.21
CA ASP A 45 -12.87 13.64 -7.58
C ASP A 45 -12.55 15.15 -7.66
N ALA A 46 -12.67 15.78 -8.81
CA ALA A 46 -12.47 17.23 -8.94
C ALA A 46 -13.47 18.04 -8.05
N THR A 47 -14.68 17.52 -7.86
CA THR A 47 -15.75 18.23 -7.16
C THR A 47 -16.35 17.48 -6.00
N SER A 48 -15.76 16.37 -5.58
CA SER A 48 -16.30 15.53 -4.50
C SER A 48 -15.24 14.68 -3.81
N VAL A 49 -15.52 14.23 -2.59
CA VAL A 49 -14.64 13.34 -1.81
C VAL A 49 -15.49 12.47 -0.88
N VAL A 50 -15.05 11.24 -0.65
CA VAL A 50 -15.67 10.37 0.36
C VAL A 50 -15.16 10.76 1.74
N LEU A 51 -16.08 10.92 2.69
CA LEU A 51 -15.80 11.06 4.12
C LEU A 51 -16.30 9.82 4.85
N TRP A 52 -15.53 9.37 5.82
CA TRP A 52 -15.80 8.13 6.54
C TRP A 52 -15.57 8.27 8.05
N THR A 53 -16.40 7.60 8.83
CA THR A 53 -16.19 7.30 10.25
C THR A 53 -16.97 6.04 10.64
N ARG A 54 -16.82 5.59 11.89
CA ARG A 54 -17.66 4.59 12.54
C ARG A 54 -18.08 5.06 13.93
N VAL A 55 -19.32 4.82 14.29
CA VAL A 55 -19.86 5.21 15.60
C VAL A 55 -19.98 3.97 16.49
N SER A 56 -19.39 4.01 17.67
CA SER A 56 -19.43 2.91 18.66
C SER A 56 -20.60 3.12 19.61
N VAL A 57 -21.79 2.71 19.19
CA VAL A 57 -23.06 2.81 19.93
C VAL A 57 -23.82 1.49 19.87
N ALA A 58 -24.83 1.33 20.75
CA ALA A 58 -25.57 0.08 20.87
C ALA A 58 -26.85 0.01 20.02
N ALA A 59 -27.31 1.13 19.46
CA ALA A 59 -28.55 1.23 18.69
C ALA A 59 -28.35 2.10 17.44
N PRO A 60 -29.18 1.93 16.41
CA PRO A 60 -29.15 2.80 15.22
C PRO A 60 -29.17 4.28 15.61
N VAL A 61 -28.40 5.08 14.90
CA VAL A 61 -28.20 6.48 15.21
C VAL A 61 -28.08 7.33 13.94
N GLU A 62 -28.54 8.58 14.02
CA GLU A 62 -28.26 9.59 13.02
C GLU A 62 -26.96 10.32 13.36
N VAL A 63 -26.07 10.43 12.38
CA VAL A 63 -24.77 11.08 12.48
C VAL A 63 -24.78 12.33 11.62
N GLU A 64 -24.48 13.48 12.22
CA GLU A 64 -24.26 14.72 11.49
C GLU A 64 -22.81 14.78 10.98
N TRP A 65 -22.61 15.34 9.81
CA TRP A 65 -21.29 15.60 9.24
C TRP A 65 -21.18 17.02 8.72
N GLU A 66 -20.00 17.60 8.83
CA GLU A 66 -19.68 18.94 8.37
C GLU A 66 -18.36 18.93 7.60
N LEU A 67 -18.32 19.67 6.50
CA LEU A 67 -17.12 19.98 5.72
C LEU A 67 -16.96 21.50 5.69
N ALA A 68 -15.81 21.99 6.09
CA ALA A 68 -15.50 23.41 6.18
C ALA A 68 -14.27 23.78 5.35
N ALA A 69 -14.20 25.04 4.93
CA ALA A 69 -13.04 25.60 4.24
C ALA A 69 -11.94 26.08 5.21
N ASP A 70 -12.14 26.00 6.52
CA ASP A 70 -11.19 26.40 7.55
C ASP A 70 -11.22 25.43 8.75
N ALA A 71 -10.07 25.34 9.45
CA ALA A 71 -9.91 24.43 10.59
C ALA A 71 -10.77 24.77 11.81
N GLY A 72 -11.27 26.00 11.90
CA GLY A 72 -12.15 26.45 12.97
C GLY A 72 -13.63 26.14 12.70
N PHE A 73 -13.96 25.61 11.50
CA PHE A 73 -15.34 25.36 11.08
C PHE A 73 -16.22 26.62 11.09
N ALA A 74 -15.64 27.79 10.83
CA ALA A 74 -16.39 29.04 10.69
C ALA A 74 -17.10 29.15 9.34
N ARG A 75 -16.52 28.53 8.29
CA ARG A 75 -17.08 28.49 6.93
C ARG A 75 -17.44 27.07 6.54
N ILE A 76 -18.65 26.65 6.90
CA ILE A 76 -19.19 25.35 6.48
C ILE A 76 -19.52 25.43 4.98
N VAL A 77 -18.94 24.50 4.20
CA VAL A 77 -19.15 24.38 2.75
C VAL A 77 -20.23 23.36 2.45
N ARG A 78 -20.24 22.24 3.16
CA ARG A 78 -21.23 21.17 3.06
C ARG A 78 -21.51 20.60 4.45
N GLN A 79 -22.71 20.12 4.62
CA GLN A 79 -23.14 19.41 5.83
C GLN A 79 -24.31 18.49 5.50
N GLY A 80 -24.57 17.53 6.35
CA GLY A 80 -25.71 16.64 6.19
C GLY A 80 -25.84 15.67 7.36
N ARG A 81 -26.74 14.71 7.19
CA ARG A 81 -27.03 13.66 8.16
C ARG A 81 -26.98 12.30 7.49
N PHE A 82 -26.62 11.30 8.25
CA PHE A 82 -26.51 9.93 7.79
C PHE A 82 -26.99 8.97 8.87
N ALA A 83 -28.00 8.15 8.58
CA ALA A 83 -28.47 7.11 9.48
C ALA A 83 -27.59 5.86 9.33
N THR A 84 -27.14 5.30 10.46
CA THR A 84 -26.33 4.10 10.49
C THR A 84 -26.77 3.15 11.59
N GLY A 85 -26.53 1.85 11.39
CA GLY A 85 -26.94 0.79 12.28
C GLY A 85 -26.10 -0.48 12.11
N PRO A 86 -26.50 -1.59 12.76
CA PRO A 86 -25.77 -2.85 12.75
C PRO A 86 -25.67 -3.51 11.37
N GLU A 87 -26.57 -3.21 10.44
CA GLU A 87 -26.60 -3.73 9.08
C GLU A 87 -25.34 -3.38 8.29
N ARG A 88 -24.68 -2.29 8.67
CA ARG A 88 -23.42 -1.81 8.10
C ARG A 88 -22.33 -1.58 9.16
N ASP A 89 -22.40 -2.27 10.27
CA ASP A 89 -21.47 -2.17 11.41
C ASP A 89 -21.28 -0.73 11.91
N PHE A 90 -22.35 0.07 11.90
CA PHE A 90 -22.32 1.49 12.33
C PHE A 90 -21.32 2.37 11.59
N THR A 91 -20.84 1.97 10.41
CA THR A 91 -20.01 2.82 9.57
C THR A 91 -20.84 3.92 8.92
N VAL A 92 -20.22 5.06 8.74
CA VAL A 92 -20.75 6.23 8.05
C VAL A 92 -19.86 6.50 6.86
N LYS A 93 -20.41 6.50 5.65
CA LYS A 93 -19.70 6.80 4.43
C LYS A 93 -20.57 7.74 3.59
N VAL A 94 -20.15 8.98 3.45
CA VAL A 94 -20.86 10.03 2.74
C VAL A 94 -20.02 10.58 1.60
N LEU A 95 -20.65 10.88 0.48
CA LEU A 95 -20.04 11.60 -0.62
C LEU A 95 -20.33 13.09 -0.44
N ALA A 96 -19.32 13.87 -0.07
CA ALA A 96 -19.40 15.33 -0.06
C ALA A 96 -19.12 15.84 -1.47
N ASP A 97 -20.10 16.41 -2.13
CA ASP A 97 -20.08 16.87 -3.52
C ASP A 97 -20.25 18.39 -3.68
N GLY A 98 -20.18 18.89 -4.92
CA GLY A 98 -20.29 20.31 -5.24
C GLY A 98 -19.17 21.15 -4.63
N LEU A 99 -17.97 20.58 -4.55
CA LEU A 99 -16.76 21.22 -4.04
C LEU A 99 -15.99 21.88 -5.17
N GLU A 100 -15.10 22.84 -4.83
CA GLU A 100 -14.20 23.45 -5.78
C GLU A 100 -13.04 22.52 -6.13
N PRO A 101 -12.61 22.42 -7.40
CA PRO A 101 -11.44 21.66 -7.81
C PRO A 101 -10.16 22.15 -7.11
N GLY A 102 -9.34 21.19 -6.63
CA GLY A 102 -8.11 21.49 -5.90
C GLY A 102 -8.32 22.11 -4.52
N GLY A 103 -9.56 22.16 -4.05
CA GLY A 103 -9.93 22.74 -2.76
C GLY A 103 -9.38 21.93 -1.58
N HIS A 104 -8.99 22.63 -0.52
CA HIS A 104 -8.59 22.04 0.76
C HIS A 104 -9.68 22.24 1.78
N TYR A 105 -10.04 21.19 2.52
CA TYR A 105 -11.15 21.20 3.43
C TYR A 105 -10.81 20.49 4.72
N PHE A 106 -11.61 20.80 5.78
CA PHE A 106 -11.63 20.15 7.07
C PHE A 106 -13.00 19.51 7.28
N TYR A 107 -13.05 18.33 7.90
CA TYR A 107 -14.30 17.62 8.12
C TYR A 107 -14.36 17.01 9.51
N ARG A 108 -15.58 16.84 10.03
CA ARG A 108 -15.85 16.18 11.31
C ARG A 108 -17.25 15.60 11.32
N PHE A 109 -17.50 14.75 12.31
CA PHE A 109 -18.79 14.12 12.54
C PHE A 109 -19.27 14.40 13.96
N ARG A 110 -20.61 14.33 14.15
CA ARG A 110 -21.24 14.46 15.45
C ARG A 110 -22.29 13.37 15.63
N ALA A 111 -22.30 12.71 16.77
CA ALA A 111 -23.30 11.71 17.15
C ALA A 111 -23.47 11.68 18.67
N VAL A 112 -24.68 11.49 19.17
CA VAL A 112 -25.00 11.39 20.61
C VAL A 112 -24.32 12.45 21.47
N GLY A 113 -24.28 13.70 21.00
CA GLY A 113 -23.67 14.82 21.71
C GLY A 113 -22.14 14.87 21.68
N VAL A 114 -21.47 13.96 20.98
CA VAL A 114 -20.01 13.90 20.88
C VAL A 114 -19.56 14.34 19.48
N THR A 115 -18.46 15.10 19.40
CA THR A 115 -17.81 15.49 18.14
C THR A 115 -16.55 14.65 17.94
N SER A 116 -16.33 14.15 16.72
CA SER A 116 -15.11 13.41 16.33
C SER A 116 -13.86 14.29 16.32
N ALA A 117 -12.70 13.68 16.14
CA ALA A 117 -11.52 14.41 15.68
C ALA A 117 -11.81 15.06 14.32
N SER A 118 -11.11 16.16 14.00
CA SER A 118 -11.17 16.80 12.70
C SER A 118 -10.21 16.13 11.74
N GLY A 119 -10.68 15.81 10.54
CA GLY A 119 -9.84 15.38 9.43
C GLY A 119 -9.57 16.51 8.44
N ARG A 120 -8.58 16.34 7.59
CA ARG A 120 -8.25 17.19 6.44
C ARG A 120 -8.44 16.40 5.16
N THR A 121 -8.94 17.06 4.13
CA THR A 121 -9.13 16.44 2.82
C THR A 121 -8.92 17.45 1.70
N ARG A 122 -8.88 16.96 0.48
CA ARG A 122 -8.82 17.81 -0.71
C ARG A 122 -9.46 17.11 -1.91
N THR A 123 -9.94 17.91 -2.84
CA THR A 123 -10.39 17.47 -4.16
C THR A 123 -9.23 17.41 -5.15
N LEU A 124 -9.45 16.76 -6.29
CA LEU A 124 -8.45 16.73 -7.37
C LEU A 124 -8.37 18.12 -8.05
N PRO A 125 -7.16 18.57 -8.39
CA PRO A 125 -6.96 19.80 -9.14
C PRO A 125 -7.42 19.64 -10.59
N VAL A 126 -7.86 20.73 -11.20
CA VAL A 126 -8.16 20.84 -12.64
C VAL A 126 -7.25 21.92 -13.24
N GLY A 127 -6.82 21.74 -14.48
CA GLY A 127 -5.91 22.66 -15.16
C GLY A 127 -4.45 22.47 -14.72
N ARG A 128 -3.70 23.57 -14.67
CA ARG A 128 -2.25 23.53 -14.45
C ARG A 128 -1.89 23.12 -13.02
N LEU A 129 -1.06 22.10 -12.92
CA LEU A 129 -0.51 21.62 -11.65
C LEU A 129 1.02 21.58 -11.71
N GLU A 130 1.68 22.22 -10.75
CA GLU A 130 3.15 22.31 -10.72
C GLU A 130 3.81 21.16 -9.95
N ARG A 131 3.10 20.59 -8.99
CA ARG A 131 3.63 19.56 -8.09
C ARG A 131 2.54 18.62 -7.61
N LEU A 132 2.88 17.34 -7.48
CA LEU A 132 2.06 16.30 -6.85
C LEU A 132 2.95 15.47 -5.92
N GLY A 133 2.53 15.29 -4.66
CA GLY A 133 3.17 14.42 -3.69
C GLY A 133 2.30 13.22 -3.34
N ILE A 134 2.83 12.01 -3.53
CA ILE A 134 2.14 10.75 -3.21
C ILE A 134 3.02 9.94 -2.26
N ALA A 135 2.42 9.41 -1.19
CA ALA A 135 3.01 8.30 -0.44
C ALA A 135 2.45 6.99 -0.98
N LEU A 136 3.33 6.09 -1.41
CA LEU A 136 2.98 4.71 -1.74
C LEU A 136 3.18 3.85 -0.49
N ALA A 137 2.13 3.18 -0.05
CA ALA A 137 2.07 2.34 1.14
C ALA A 137 1.38 1.00 0.82
N SER A 138 1.81 -0.06 1.47
CA SER A 138 1.24 -1.41 1.34
C SER A 138 1.57 -2.26 2.56
N CYS A 139 0.93 -3.42 2.71
CA CYS A 139 1.35 -4.52 3.59
C CYS A 139 1.45 -4.11 5.07
N SER A 140 0.32 -3.63 5.62
CA SER A 140 0.23 -3.15 7.00
C SER A 140 -0.21 -4.25 7.98
N ASN A 141 0.60 -5.32 8.15
CA ASN A 141 0.27 -6.40 9.06
C ASN A 141 0.30 -5.94 10.53
N TYR A 142 -0.88 -5.90 11.17
CA TYR A 142 -1.04 -5.40 12.54
C TYR A 142 -0.19 -6.18 13.56
N SER A 143 -0.09 -7.49 13.40
CA SER A 143 0.63 -8.36 14.33
C SER A 143 2.16 -8.20 14.23
N GLN A 144 2.65 -7.68 13.11
CA GLN A 144 4.08 -7.56 12.83
C GLN A 144 4.72 -6.28 13.39
N GLY A 145 3.93 -5.28 13.82
CA GLY A 145 4.56 -4.08 14.39
C GLY A 145 3.62 -2.87 14.49
N PHE A 146 4.17 -1.76 14.92
CA PHE A 146 3.49 -0.47 15.00
C PHE A 146 3.57 0.25 13.65
N PHE A 147 2.49 0.91 13.25
CA PHE A 147 2.37 1.60 11.96
C PHE A 147 3.16 2.92 11.91
N ASN A 148 4.44 2.86 12.25
CA ASN A 148 5.34 4.01 12.33
C ASN A 148 5.42 4.78 11.00
N ALA A 149 5.40 4.08 9.88
CA ALA A 149 5.39 4.68 8.55
C ALA A 149 4.11 5.50 8.30
N TYR A 150 2.93 5.06 8.78
CA TYR A 150 1.71 5.88 8.70
C TYR A 150 1.82 7.16 9.52
N ASP A 151 2.43 7.11 10.71
CA ASP A 151 2.68 8.31 11.51
C ASP A 151 3.64 9.29 10.80
N ALA A 152 4.69 8.78 10.16
CA ALA A 152 5.60 9.59 9.34
C ALA A 152 4.87 10.23 8.14
N ILE A 153 4.06 9.47 7.40
CA ILE A 153 3.23 9.96 6.28
C ILE A 153 2.26 11.06 6.74
N ALA A 154 1.60 10.87 7.89
CA ALA A 154 0.65 11.86 8.43
C ALA A 154 1.29 13.24 8.64
N ARG A 155 2.55 13.26 9.05
CA ARG A 155 3.30 14.49 9.39
C ARG A 155 4.03 15.10 8.20
N ASP A 156 4.23 14.38 7.11
CA ASP A 156 4.99 14.88 5.97
C ASP A 156 4.15 15.88 5.14
N PRO A 157 4.52 17.19 5.12
CA PRO A 157 3.80 18.20 4.35
C PRO A 157 3.99 18.05 2.83
N ALA A 158 5.00 17.30 2.39
CA ALA A 158 5.26 17.05 0.99
C ALA A 158 4.27 16.04 0.36
N ILE A 159 3.50 15.31 1.17
CA ILE A 159 2.54 14.30 0.74
C ILE A 159 1.15 14.94 0.64
N ASP A 160 0.55 14.87 -0.54
CA ASP A 160 -0.81 15.34 -0.83
C ASP A 160 -1.84 14.22 -0.68
N PHE A 161 -1.51 13.01 -1.13
CA PHE A 161 -2.36 11.81 -1.14
C PHE A 161 -1.57 10.58 -0.71
N VAL A 162 -2.28 9.59 -0.19
CA VAL A 162 -1.70 8.25 0.04
C VAL A 162 -2.30 7.29 -0.97
N LEU A 163 -1.45 6.63 -1.76
CA LEU A 163 -1.82 5.45 -2.54
C LEU A 163 -1.52 4.22 -1.68
N HIS A 164 -2.55 3.45 -1.36
CA HIS A 164 -2.40 2.15 -0.68
C HIS A 164 -2.68 1.04 -1.68
N THR A 165 -1.67 0.24 -1.97
CA THR A 165 -1.73 -0.80 -3.01
C THR A 165 -2.11 -2.18 -2.48
N GLY A 166 -2.86 -2.22 -1.39
CA GLY A 166 -3.41 -3.45 -0.84
C GLY A 166 -2.69 -3.93 0.43
N ASP A 167 -3.18 -5.06 0.96
CA ASP A 167 -2.79 -5.59 2.26
C ASP A 167 -2.97 -4.58 3.39
N TYR A 168 -4.09 -3.86 3.31
CA TYR A 168 -4.46 -2.94 4.38
C TYR A 168 -4.80 -3.70 5.68
N ILE A 169 -5.39 -4.89 5.55
CA ILE A 169 -5.57 -5.88 6.64
C ILE A 169 -4.97 -7.22 6.23
N TYR A 170 -4.82 -8.14 7.18
CA TYR A 170 -4.39 -9.51 6.97
C TYR A 170 -5.40 -10.47 7.56
N GLU A 171 -5.75 -11.55 6.84
CA GLU A 171 -6.77 -12.52 7.24
C GLU A 171 -6.28 -13.51 8.28
N HIS A 172 -4.98 -13.73 8.39
CA HIS A 172 -4.38 -14.75 9.26
C HIS A 172 -4.77 -14.62 10.73
N GLY A 173 -4.89 -15.74 11.41
CA GLY A 173 -4.94 -15.81 12.87
C GLY A 173 -3.61 -15.42 13.51
N THR A 174 -3.64 -15.10 14.80
CA THR A 174 -2.44 -14.68 15.55
C THR A 174 -1.33 -15.73 15.51
N ASP A 175 -1.68 -17.00 15.58
CA ASP A 175 -0.69 -18.09 15.68
C ASP A 175 -0.09 -18.51 14.33
N ALA A 176 -0.66 -18.07 13.22
CA ALA A 176 -0.19 -18.44 11.90
C ALA A 176 1.16 -17.81 11.54
N TRP A 177 1.48 -16.63 12.12
CA TRP A 177 2.67 -15.87 11.74
C TRP A 177 3.19 -15.04 12.91
N HIS A 178 4.28 -15.48 13.54
CA HIS A 178 4.96 -14.76 14.64
C HIS A 178 4.05 -14.38 15.84
N GLY A 179 3.09 -15.24 16.20
CA GLY A 179 2.08 -14.94 17.21
C GLY A 179 2.61 -14.57 18.59
N ASP A 180 3.70 -15.21 19.04
CA ASP A 180 4.33 -14.89 20.31
C ASP A 180 4.91 -13.47 20.33
N GLU A 181 5.49 -13.03 19.22
CA GLU A 181 6.02 -11.67 19.09
C GLU A 181 4.88 -10.65 19.07
N ALA A 182 3.79 -10.95 18.38
CA ALA A 182 2.59 -10.12 18.37
C ALA A 182 2.02 -9.92 19.77
N ARG A 183 1.92 -11.00 20.56
CA ARG A 183 1.44 -10.94 21.97
C ARG A 183 2.38 -10.13 22.87
N LYS A 184 3.70 -10.27 22.72
CA LYS A 184 4.70 -9.50 23.49
C LYS A 184 4.56 -8.00 23.31
N ILE A 185 4.23 -7.53 22.10
CA ILE A 185 4.03 -6.10 21.82
C ILE A 185 2.57 -5.64 21.91
N GLY A 186 1.65 -6.53 22.34
CA GLY A 186 0.23 -6.25 22.49
C GLY A 186 -0.51 -6.04 21.17
N ARG A 187 -0.11 -6.76 20.10
CA ARG A 187 -0.67 -6.64 18.74
C ARG A 187 -1.19 -7.98 18.19
N ALA A 188 -1.68 -8.85 19.05
CA ALA A 188 -2.41 -10.04 18.62
C ALA A 188 -3.61 -9.64 17.74
N HIS A 189 -3.87 -10.42 16.71
CA HIS A 189 -5.02 -10.19 15.82
C HIS A 189 -6.36 -10.40 16.57
N GLN A 190 -7.39 -9.67 16.14
CA GLN A 190 -8.78 -9.86 16.57
C GLN A 190 -9.67 -10.04 15.33
N PRO A 191 -10.44 -11.15 15.27
CA PRO A 191 -10.33 -12.31 16.14
C PRO A 191 -8.96 -12.97 16.04
N GLU A 192 -8.60 -13.82 17.02
CA GLU A 192 -7.29 -14.50 17.03
C GLU A 192 -7.19 -15.62 15.99
N HIS A 193 -8.32 -16.12 15.49
CA HIS A 193 -8.39 -17.09 14.38
C HIS A 193 -8.34 -16.40 13.02
N GLU A 194 -8.13 -17.18 11.97
CA GLU A 194 -8.25 -16.72 10.59
C GLU A 194 -9.67 -16.22 10.30
N ILE A 195 -9.78 -15.08 9.61
CA ILE A 195 -11.08 -14.47 9.34
C ILE A 195 -11.71 -15.05 8.06
N VAL A 196 -12.99 -15.45 8.18
CA VAL A 196 -13.78 -16.05 7.09
C VAL A 196 -15.14 -15.39 6.96
N SER A 197 -15.80 -15.10 8.08
CA SER A 197 -17.15 -14.52 8.08
C SER A 197 -17.12 -12.99 7.97
N LEU A 198 -18.27 -12.39 7.58
CA LEU A 198 -18.43 -10.94 7.55
C LEU A 198 -18.14 -10.29 8.90
N SER A 199 -18.55 -10.92 10.01
CA SER A 199 -18.28 -10.42 11.36
C SER A 199 -16.78 -10.42 11.68
N ASP A 200 -16.04 -11.40 11.19
CA ASP A 200 -14.60 -11.50 11.40
C ASP A 200 -13.87 -10.39 10.63
N TYR A 201 -14.18 -10.21 9.34
CA TYR A 201 -13.63 -9.12 8.52
C TYR A 201 -13.93 -7.74 9.13
N ARG A 202 -15.17 -7.50 9.59
CA ARG A 202 -15.53 -6.26 10.29
C ARG A 202 -14.71 -6.05 11.56
N THR A 203 -14.51 -7.10 12.36
CA THR A 203 -13.70 -7.06 13.58
C THR A 203 -12.24 -6.75 13.26
N ARG A 204 -11.68 -7.36 12.21
CA ARG A 204 -10.31 -7.13 11.77
C ARG A 204 -10.11 -5.69 11.28
N HIS A 205 -10.99 -5.19 10.43
CA HIS A 205 -10.97 -3.78 10.00
C HIS A 205 -11.08 -2.82 11.19
N ALA A 206 -11.97 -3.12 12.14
CA ALA A 206 -12.12 -2.31 13.35
C ALA A 206 -10.81 -2.25 14.13
N GLN A 207 -10.13 -3.38 14.34
CA GLN A 207 -8.86 -3.42 15.04
C GLN A 207 -7.80 -2.51 14.38
N TYR A 208 -7.61 -2.61 13.07
CA TYR A 208 -6.62 -1.80 12.33
C TYR A 208 -6.91 -0.31 12.43
N LYS A 209 -8.19 0.08 12.45
CA LYS A 209 -8.64 1.47 12.61
C LYS A 209 -8.50 2.00 14.04
N THR A 210 -8.21 1.16 15.04
CA THR A 210 -7.92 1.63 16.40
C THR A 210 -6.46 2.08 16.59
N ASP A 211 -5.55 1.75 15.66
CA ASP A 211 -4.15 2.18 15.78
C ASP A 211 -4.03 3.70 15.60
N PRO A 212 -3.38 4.42 16.55
CA PRO A 212 -3.28 5.88 16.50
C PRO A 212 -2.56 6.42 15.25
N ALA A 213 -1.57 5.69 14.72
CA ALA A 213 -0.84 6.11 13.53
C ALA A 213 -1.71 5.94 12.26
N SER A 214 -2.48 4.85 12.18
CA SER A 214 -3.50 4.66 11.14
C SER A 214 -4.53 5.79 11.16
N GLN A 215 -5.07 6.13 12.33
CA GLN A 215 -6.02 7.24 12.49
C GLN A 215 -5.41 8.59 12.09
N ALA A 216 -4.16 8.84 12.48
CA ALA A 216 -3.47 10.09 12.15
C ALA A 216 -3.27 10.24 10.62
N MET A 217 -2.84 9.19 9.94
CA MET A 217 -2.67 9.19 8.48
C MET A 217 -4.01 9.41 7.76
N LEU A 218 -5.04 8.64 8.10
CA LEU A 218 -6.34 8.70 7.47
C LEU A 218 -7.08 10.03 7.70
N ALA A 219 -6.89 10.63 8.88
CA ALA A 219 -7.41 11.97 9.17
C ALA A 219 -6.64 13.08 8.44
N ALA A 220 -5.36 12.88 8.13
CA ALA A 220 -4.50 13.91 7.56
C ALA A 220 -4.45 13.92 6.02
N LYS A 221 -4.65 12.76 5.38
CA LYS A 221 -4.42 12.57 3.95
C LYS A 221 -5.56 11.78 3.30
N PRO A 222 -6.10 12.25 2.16
CA PRO A 222 -7.06 11.46 1.39
C PRO A 222 -6.40 10.18 0.86
N LEU A 223 -7.14 9.08 0.97
CA LEU A 223 -6.70 7.76 0.53
C LEU A 223 -7.12 7.49 -0.92
N LEU A 224 -6.19 7.02 -1.73
CA LEU A 224 -6.38 6.35 -3.00
C LEU A 224 -6.06 4.89 -2.77
N ALA A 225 -6.92 3.95 -3.13
CA ALA A 225 -6.72 2.56 -2.76
C ALA A 225 -7.06 1.57 -3.88
N CYS A 226 -6.34 0.48 -3.92
CA CYS A 226 -6.78 -0.81 -4.42
C CYS A 226 -6.57 -1.86 -3.31
N TRP A 227 -7.18 -3.01 -3.45
CA TRP A 227 -6.85 -4.16 -2.60
C TRP A 227 -5.78 -5.02 -3.24
N ASP A 228 -5.21 -5.92 -2.43
CA ASP A 228 -4.45 -7.05 -2.88
C ASP A 228 -5.10 -8.36 -2.40
N ASP A 229 -4.38 -9.32 -1.93
CA ASP A 229 -4.90 -10.63 -1.56
C ASP A 229 -5.40 -10.69 -0.10
N HIS A 230 -4.66 -10.16 0.84
CA HIS A 230 -4.96 -10.30 2.27
C HIS A 230 -6.22 -9.56 2.74
N GLU A 231 -6.79 -8.69 1.92
CA GLU A 231 -8.14 -8.17 2.17
C GLU A 231 -9.20 -9.28 2.11
N SER A 232 -8.88 -10.42 1.46
CA SER A 232 -9.76 -11.60 1.37
C SER A 232 -9.10 -12.86 1.92
N ALA A 233 -8.09 -13.41 1.26
CA ALA A 233 -7.29 -14.56 1.70
C ALA A 233 -6.05 -14.67 0.82
N ASN A 234 -4.94 -15.13 1.35
CA ASN A 234 -3.66 -15.26 0.65
C ASN A 234 -3.79 -15.88 -0.73
N ASN A 235 -3.23 -15.20 -1.73
CA ASN A 235 -3.14 -15.60 -3.12
C ASN A 235 -4.47 -16.03 -3.77
N PRO A 236 -5.51 -15.15 -3.83
CA PRO A 236 -6.78 -15.48 -4.44
C PRO A 236 -6.70 -15.37 -5.96
N TRP A 237 -7.57 -16.16 -6.61
CA TRP A 237 -7.89 -16.03 -8.04
C TRP A 237 -9.41 -16.04 -8.20
N THR A 238 -9.90 -15.91 -9.40
CA THR A 238 -11.34 -15.83 -9.67
C THR A 238 -12.15 -16.95 -9.01
N GLY A 239 -11.63 -18.17 -8.97
CA GLY A 239 -12.33 -19.38 -8.51
C GLY A 239 -11.92 -19.89 -7.12
N GLY A 240 -11.03 -19.21 -6.39
CA GLY A 240 -10.55 -19.68 -5.07
C GLY A 240 -9.44 -18.82 -4.49
N ALA A 241 -8.81 -19.30 -3.43
CA ALA A 241 -7.58 -18.73 -2.87
C ALA A 241 -6.66 -19.85 -2.36
N GLN A 242 -5.36 -19.59 -2.29
CA GLN A 242 -4.40 -20.57 -1.76
C GLN A 242 -4.67 -20.84 -0.27
N ALA A 243 -4.98 -19.80 0.49
CA ALA A 243 -5.36 -19.91 1.91
C ALA A 243 -6.90 -19.96 2.06
N HIS A 244 -7.56 -20.86 1.35
CA HIS A 244 -9.00 -21.14 1.52
C HIS A 244 -9.28 -22.61 1.38
N ASN A 245 -9.85 -23.21 2.44
CA ASN A 245 -10.28 -24.60 2.45
C ASN A 245 -11.82 -24.69 2.41
N PRO A 246 -12.43 -25.07 1.26
CA PRO A 246 -13.88 -25.11 1.15
C PRO A 246 -14.55 -26.16 2.05
N GLU A 247 -13.81 -27.17 2.55
CA GLU A 247 -14.35 -28.20 3.44
C GLU A 247 -14.61 -27.65 4.86
N THR A 248 -13.80 -26.68 5.31
CA THR A 248 -13.89 -26.14 6.68
C THR A 248 -14.37 -24.69 6.72
N GLU A 249 -14.23 -23.94 5.64
CA GLU A 249 -14.50 -22.50 5.57
C GLU A 249 -15.70 -22.15 4.68
N GLY A 250 -16.32 -23.17 4.06
CA GLY A 250 -17.48 -22.98 3.18
C GLY A 250 -17.06 -22.54 1.78
N ARG A 251 -18.02 -21.98 1.03
CA ARG A 251 -17.78 -21.61 -0.38
C ARG A 251 -16.88 -20.36 -0.48
N TRP A 252 -15.97 -20.40 -1.44
CA TRP A 252 -15.09 -19.24 -1.72
C TRP A 252 -15.87 -17.96 -2.03
N GLU A 253 -16.94 -18.07 -2.80
CA GLU A 253 -17.76 -16.93 -3.19
C GLU A 253 -18.38 -16.21 -1.99
N ASP A 254 -18.75 -16.96 -0.93
CA ASP A 254 -19.33 -16.42 0.28
C ASP A 254 -18.27 -15.66 1.12
N ARG A 255 -17.07 -16.25 1.27
CA ARG A 255 -15.92 -15.58 1.93
C ARG A 255 -15.51 -14.32 1.18
N ARG A 256 -15.35 -14.41 -0.13
CA ARG A 256 -15.04 -13.25 -1.00
C ARG A 256 -16.10 -12.15 -0.89
N ALA A 257 -17.38 -12.50 -0.92
CA ALA A 257 -18.45 -11.52 -0.78
C ALA A 257 -18.41 -10.83 0.59
N ALA A 258 -18.15 -11.58 1.67
CA ALA A 258 -18.01 -11.06 3.03
C ALA A 258 -16.82 -10.07 3.14
N SER A 259 -15.66 -10.44 2.60
CA SER A 259 -14.47 -9.59 2.62
C SER A 259 -14.68 -8.28 1.84
N ILE A 260 -15.22 -8.36 0.63
CA ILE A 260 -15.53 -7.20 -0.22
C ILE A 260 -16.57 -6.30 0.44
N GLN A 261 -17.61 -6.87 1.07
CA GLN A 261 -18.59 -6.09 1.81
C GLN A 261 -17.94 -5.32 2.95
N ALA A 262 -17.15 -5.98 3.79
CA ALA A 262 -16.46 -5.34 4.91
C ALA A 262 -15.49 -4.25 4.42
N TYR A 263 -14.75 -4.51 3.34
CA TYR A 263 -13.86 -3.52 2.73
C TYR A 263 -14.61 -2.24 2.34
N PHE A 264 -15.72 -2.38 1.63
CA PHE A 264 -16.53 -1.22 1.22
C PHE A 264 -17.23 -0.53 2.40
N GLU A 265 -17.52 -1.22 3.49
CA GLU A 265 -18.03 -0.60 4.71
C GLU A 265 -16.95 0.19 5.46
N TRP A 266 -15.70 -0.33 5.52
CA TRP A 266 -14.66 0.18 6.39
C TRP A 266 -13.63 1.08 5.70
N MET A 267 -13.59 1.11 4.37
CA MET A 267 -12.65 1.95 3.62
C MET A 267 -13.34 3.18 3.02
N PRO A 268 -12.65 4.34 2.98
CA PRO A 268 -13.18 5.57 2.43
C PRO A 268 -13.14 5.55 0.88
N VAL A 269 -13.76 4.55 0.28
CA VAL A 269 -13.83 4.35 -1.17
C VAL A 269 -15.26 4.52 -1.66
N ARG A 270 -15.43 4.96 -2.91
CA ARG A 270 -16.74 5.12 -3.54
C ARG A 270 -17.41 3.79 -3.79
N GLU A 271 -18.72 3.74 -3.70
CA GLU A 271 -19.49 2.65 -4.29
C GLU A 271 -19.30 2.65 -5.82
N PRO A 272 -19.31 1.48 -6.46
CA PRO A 272 -19.18 1.39 -7.90
C PRO A 272 -20.32 2.14 -8.62
N GLY A 273 -19.99 2.69 -9.78
CA GLY A 273 -20.99 3.35 -10.63
C GLY A 273 -22.02 2.39 -11.21
N PRO A 274 -23.07 2.92 -11.86
CA PRO A 274 -24.09 2.09 -12.49
C PRO A 274 -23.49 1.03 -13.43
N GLY A 275 -24.01 -0.21 -13.35
CA GLY A 275 -23.56 -1.32 -14.18
C GLY A 275 -22.28 -2.02 -13.75
N ARG A 276 -21.64 -1.58 -12.65
CA ARG A 276 -20.45 -2.21 -12.05
C ARG A 276 -20.77 -2.88 -10.73
N THR A 277 -20.02 -3.94 -10.44
CA THR A 277 -20.04 -4.62 -9.14
C THR A 277 -18.88 -4.15 -8.26
N ARG A 278 -18.95 -4.40 -6.95
CA ARG A 278 -17.86 -4.09 -6.01
C ARG A 278 -16.57 -4.86 -6.32
N MET A 279 -16.62 -6.01 -7.00
CA MET A 279 -15.43 -6.73 -7.45
C MET A 279 -14.64 -5.96 -8.52
N GLN A 280 -15.30 -5.13 -9.32
CA GLN A 280 -14.68 -4.30 -10.35
C GLN A 280 -14.07 -3.04 -9.71
N PHE A 281 -13.13 -3.25 -8.80
CA PHE A 281 -12.54 -2.20 -7.96
C PHE A 281 -11.22 -1.72 -8.55
N TRP A 282 -11.31 -0.92 -9.59
CA TRP A 282 -10.21 -0.09 -10.12
C TRP A 282 -10.72 1.32 -10.37
N ARG A 283 -9.83 2.28 -10.27
CA ARG A 283 -10.14 3.70 -10.36
C ARG A 283 -9.09 4.44 -11.18
N THR A 284 -9.48 5.57 -11.75
CA THR A 284 -8.58 6.52 -12.39
C THR A 284 -8.79 7.90 -11.79
N TRP A 285 -7.69 8.52 -11.38
CA TRP A 285 -7.64 9.90 -10.88
C TRP A 285 -6.80 10.76 -11.80
N VAL A 286 -7.35 11.92 -12.21
CA VAL A 286 -6.70 12.90 -13.10
C VAL A 286 -6.25 14.09 -12.26
N PHE A 287 -4.95 14.31 -12.16
CA PHE A 287 -4.33 15.41 -11.41
C PHE A 287 -3.96 16.54 -12.36
N GLY A 288 -4.98 17.32 -12.76
CA GLY A 288 -4.82 18.41 -13.71
C GLY A 288 -4.13 17.98 -15.00
N ASP A 289 -3.22 18.84 -15.49
CA ASP A 289 -2.38 18.57 -16.65
C ASP A 289 -1.01 17.91 -16.29
N LEU A 290 -0.85 17.40 -15.07
CA LEU A 290 0.41 16.84 -14.57
C LEU A 290 0.45 15.32 -14.65
N ALA A 291 -0.57 14.64 -14.14
CA ALA A 291 -0.53 13.17 -14.00
C ALA A 291 -1.91 12.52 -14.09
N THR A 292 -1.95 11.30 -14.57
CA THR A 292 -3.07 10.36 -14.38
C THR A 292 -2.56 9.16 -13.59
N LEU A 293 -3.31 8.73 -12.58
CA LEU A 293 -3.08 7.52 -11.80
C LEU A 293 -4.25 6.58 -11.97
N SER A 294 -3.99 5.34 -12.38
CA SER A 294 -5.00 4.28 -12.47
C SER A 294 -4.60 3.11 -11.58
N THR A 295 -5.55 2.54 -10.82
CA THR A 295 -5.33 1.31 -10.06
C THR A 295 -5.79 0.08 -10.86
N LEU A 296 -5.23 -1.08 -10.51
CA LEU A 296 -5.57 -2.37 -11.10
C LEU A 296 -6.39 -3.21 -10.12
N GLU A 297 -7.24 -4.09 -10.66
CA GLU A 297 -7.85 -5.20 -9.95
C GLU A 297 -7.25 -6.50 -10.47
N THR A 298 -6.41 -7.14 -9.67
CA THR A 298 -5.55 -8.25 -10.07
C THR A 298 -5.91 -9.57 -9.40
N ARG A 299 -6.98 -9.64 -8.60
CA ARG A 299 -7.26 -10.80 -7.76
C ARG A 299 -8.59 -11.50 -8.07
N HIS A 300 -9.68 -10.78 -8.26
CA HIS A 300 -11.03 -11.36 -8.21
C HIS A 300 -11.77 -11.46 -9.54
N THR A 301 -11.47 -10.59 -10.53
CA THR A 301 -12.32 -10.45 -11.73
C THR A 301 -11.92 -11.34 -12.89
N ALA A 302 -10.62 -11.63 -13.08
CA ALA A 302 -10.18 -12.40 -14.25
C ALA A 302 -8.91 -13.23 -14.02
N ARG A 303 -8.29 -13.12 -12.85
CA ARG A 303 -7.02 -13.78 -12.55
C ARG A 303 -7.14 -15.30 -12.70
N ALA A 304 -6.29 -15.90 -13.52
CA ALA A 304 -6.08 -17.34 -13.54
C ALA A 304 -5.38 -17.79 -12.25
N GLN A 305 -5.59 -19.03 -11.82
CA GLN A 305 -4.86 -19.59 -10.68
C GLN A 305 -3.34 -19.54 -10.92
N GLN A 306 -2.58 -19.11 -9.92
CA GLN A 306 -1.11 -19.08 -9.95
C GLN A 306 -0.52 -20.48 -10.17
N VAL A 307 0.68 -20.53 -10.74
CA VAL A 307 1.39 -21.79 -10.96
C VAL A 307 1.96 -22.29 -9.63
N ASP A 308 1.57 -23.49 -9.23
CA ASP A 308 2.19 -24.19 -8.11
C ASP A 308 3.45 -24.90 -8.57
N TYR A 309 4.59 -24.63 -7.91
CA TYR A 309 5.86 -25.28 -8.20
C TYR A 309 6.02 -26.68 -7.58
N GLU A 310 5.21 -27.05 -6.57
CA GLU A 310 5.39 -28.33 -5.85
C GLU A 310 5.33 -29.57 -6.76
N PRO A 311 4.37 -29.71 -7.69
CA PRO A 311 4.38 -30.83 -8.62
C PRO A 311 5.63 -30.87 -9.52
N TRP A 312 6.17 -29.68 -9.84
CA TRP A 312 7.30 -29.51 -10.75
C TRP A 312 8.65 -29.79 -10.12
N LYS A 313 8.76 -29.75 -8.79
CA LYS A 313 10.03 -30.06 -8.09
C LYS A 313 10.57 -31.44 -8.44
N LYS A 314 9.71 -32.40 -8.70
CA LYS A 314 10.09 -33.77 -9.14
C LYS A 314 10.16 -33.92 -10.65
N ALA A 315 9.44 -33.11 -11.40
CA ALA A 315 9.34 -33.22 -12.86
C ALA A 315 10.48 -32.52 -13.60
N ILE A 316 11.07 -31.47 -13.02
CA ILE A 316 12.18 -30.74 -13.63
C ILE A 316 13.50 -31.43 -13.30
N ALA A 317 14.11 -32.06 -14.32
CA ALA A 317 15.42 -32.69 -14.24
C ALA A 317 16.49 -31.96 -15.10
N SER A 318 16.06 -31.01 -15.96
CA SER A 318 16.92 -30.26 -16.88
C SER A 318 16.41 -28.83 -17.07
N HIS A 319 17.28 -27.96 -17.59
CA HIS A 319 16.87 -26.62 -18.04
C HIS A 319 15.82 -26.66 -19.14
N ALA A 320 15.81 -27.72 -19.98
CA ALA A 320 14.77 -27.89 -20.99
C ALA A 320 13.39 -28.10 -20.37
N ASP A 321 13.30 -28.86 -19.26
CA ASP A 321 12.05 -29.03 -18.51
C ASP A 321 11.58 -27.73 -17.86
N ALA A 322 12.52 -26.97 -17.28
CA ALA A 322 12.22 -25.65 -16.73
C ALA A 322 11.67 -24.70 -17.80
N ARG A 323 12.29 -24.64 -18.97
CA ARG A 323 11.79 -23.84 -20.11
C ARG A 323 10.43 -24.33 -20.63
N ARG A 324 10.16 -25.63 -20.54
CA ARG A 324 8.83 -26.16 -20.86
C ARG A 324 7.77 -25.68 -19.87
N LEU A 325 8.04 -25.73 -18.55
CA LEU A 325 7.16 -25.15 -17.53
C LEU A 325 6.86 -23.68 -17.83
N GLU A 326 7.88 -22.90 -18.11
CA GLU A 326 7.70 -21.46 -18.41
C GLU A 326 6.80 -21.26 -19.63
N ARG A 327 7.04 -21.93 -20.73
CA ARG A 327 6.22 -21.75 -21.95
C ARG A 327 4.79 -22.27 -21.80
N GLU A 328 4.60 -23.44 -21.19
CA GLU A 328 3.33 -24.17 -21.22
C GLU A 328 2.42 -23.82 -20.03
N GLN A 329 2.98 -23.32 -18.93
CA GLN A 329 2.23 -22.98 -17.73
C GLN A 329 2.29 -21.48 -17.41
N ILE A 330 3.49 -20.90 -17.26
CA ILE A 330 3.68 -19.50 -16.84
C ILE A 330 3.29 -18.55 -17.97
N GLY A 331 3.83 -18.77 -19.16
CA GLY A 331 3.60 -17.95 -20.36
C GLY A 331 2.43 -18.38 -21.22
N ALA A 332 1.61 -19.35 -20.77
CA ALA A 332 0.51 -19.87 -21.55
C ALA A 332 -0.46 -18.77 -22.00
N GLU A 333 -0.85 -18.81 -23.27
CA GLU A 333 -1.81 -17.87 -23.83
C GLU A 333 -3.16 -17.95 -23.09
N GLY A 334 -3.75 -16.78 -22.84
CA GLY A 334 -5.04 -16.69 -22.14
C GLY A 334 -4.94 -16.73 -20.60
N ARG A 335 -3.76 -16.89 -20.02
CA ARG A 335 -3.58 -16.69 -18.57
C ARG A 335 -3.71 -15.22 -18.22
N ARG A 336 -4.91 -14.81 -17.85
CA ARG A 336 -5.21 -13.42 -17.53
C ARG A 336 -4.79 -13.05 -16.12
N MET A 337 -4.41 -11.79 -15.95
CA MET A 337 -4.31 -11.07 -14.69
C MET A 337 -5.47 -10.08 -14.54
N LEU A 338 -5.80 -9.35 -15.61
CA LEU A 338 -6.83 -8.32 -15.64
C LEU A 338 -8.05 -8.76 -16.44
N SER A 339 -9.21 -8.23 -16.07
CA SER A 339 -10.42 -8.39 -16.89
C SER A 339 -10.35 -7.52 -18.16
N PRO A 340 -11.05 -7.90 -19.24
CA PRO A 340 -11.13 -7.08 -20.44
C PRO A 340 -11.64 -5.65 -20.19
N GLU A 341 -12.55 -5.48 -19.22
CA GLU A 341 -13.09 -4.18 -18.85
C GLU A 341 -12.02 -3.31 -18.16
N CYS A 342 -11.22 -3.91 -17.27
CA CYS A 342 -10.09 -3.19 -16.65
C CYS A 342 -9.05 -2.78 -17.70
N GLU A 343 -8.69 -3.67 -18.61
CA GLU A 343 -7.79 -3.37 -19.74
C GLU A 343 -8.32 -2.22 -20.63
N ALA A 344 -9.62 -2.22 -20.93
CA ALA A 344 -10.25 -1.19 -21.75
C ALA A 344 -10.23 0.19 -21.05
N ASP A 345 -10.59 0.23 -19.76
CA ASP A 345 -10.56 1.47 -18.96
C ASP A 345 -9.14 2.04 -18.83
N LEU A 346 -8.13 1.18 -18.63
CA LEU A 346 -6.73 1.60 -18.62
C LEU A 346 -6.30 2.22 -19.95
N THR A 347 -6.64 1.57 -21.07
CA THR A 347 -6.31 2.07 -22.41
C THR A 347 -6.97 3.44 -22.64
N ALA A 348 -8.23 3.61 -22.22
CA ALA A 348 -8.93 4.88 -22.31
C ALA A 348 -8.26 5.96 -21.43
N ALA A 349 -7.85 5.61 -20.20
CA ALA A 349 -7.15 6.50 -19.29
C ALA A 349 -5.79 6.96 -19.86
N TRP A 350 -5.01 6.08 -20.45
CA TRP A 350 -3.73 6.42 -21.09
C TRP A 350 -3.93 7.30 -22.30
N THR A 351 -4.88 6.99 -23.17
CA THR A 351 -5.25 7.80 -24.32
C THR A 351 -5.65 9.21 -23.89
N HIS A 352 -6.48 9.33 -22.87
CA HIS A 352 -6.90 10.62 -22.31
C HIS A 352 -5.72 11.40 -21.71
N SER A 353 -4.84 10.74 -20.96
CA SER A 353 -3.63 11.33 -20.40
C SER A 353 -2.70 11.92 -21.50
N LYS A 354 -2.55 11.21 -22.62
CA LYS A 354 -1.78 11.68 -23.77
C LYS A 354 -2.45 12.89 -24.42
N GLN A 355 -3.78 12.89 -24.57
CA GLN A 355 -4.55 14.04 -25.12
C GLN A 355 -4.41 15.29 -24.24
N LEU A 356 -4.34 15.11 -22.90
CA LEU A 356 -4.10 16.21 -21.96
C LEU A 356 -2.64 16.70 -21.96
N GLY A 357 -1.73 16.04 -22.67
CA GLY A 357 -0.30 16.36 -22.66
C GLY A 357 0.38 16.14 -21.31
N GLN A 358 -0.18 15.28 -20.46
CA GLN A 358 0.37 15.01 -19.15
C GLN A 358 1.74 14.31 -19.24
N PRO A 359 2.74 14.73 -18.45
CA PRO A 359 4.04 14.06 -18.41
C PRO A 359 4.00 12.71 -17.68
N TRP A 360 3.07 12.45 -16.75
CA TRP A 360 3.11 11.27 -15.89
C TRP A 360 1.89 10.38 -16.01
N ARG A 361 2.11 9.08 -16.18
CA ARG A 361 1.11 7.99 -16.18
C ARG A 361 1.48 6.99 -15.13
N LEU A 362 0.75 7.02 -14.00
CA LEU A 362 1.01 6.20 -12.81
C LEU A 362 0.05 5.02 -12.79
N ILE A 363 0.56 3.86 -12.41
CA ILE A 363 -0.23 2.65 -12.24
C ILE A 363 -0.07 2.16 -10.79
N GLY A 364 -1.14 2.27 -10.01
CA GLY A 364 -1.23 1.63 -8.70
C GLY A 364 -1.51 0.13 -8.91
N ASN A 365 -0.50 -0.66 -8.73
CA ASN A 365 -0.53 -2.11 -8.98
C ASN A 365 -0.23 -2.83 -7.67
N PRO A 366 -1.09 -3.75 -7.21
CA PRO A 366 -0.87 -4.40 -5.93
C PRO A 366 0.48 -5.08 -5.80
N MET A 367 0.96 -5.76 -6.83
CA MET A 367 2.13 -6.65 -6.81
C MET A 367 3.23 -6.25 -7.80
N PRO A 368 4.49 -6.72 -7.63
CA PRO A 368 5.60 -6.46 -8.54
C PRO A 368 5.31 -6.89 -9.98
N ILE A 369 5.86 -6.13 -10.96
CA ILE A 369 5.69 -6.40 -12.39
C ILE A 369 7.02 -6.67 -13.13
N ALA A 370 8.15 -6.22 -12.60
CA ALA A 370 9.46 -6.50 -13.17
C ALA A 370 9.75 -8.01 -13.20
N ARG A 371 10.54 -8.44 -14.17
CA ARG A 371 11.05 -9.81 -14.21
C ARG A 371 12.09 -10.01 -13.15
N THR A 372 11.82 -10.90 -12.22
CA THR A 372 12.71 -11.27 -11.12
C THR A 372 12.94 -12.78 -11.14
N ARG A 373 14.13 -13.20 -11.54
CA ARG A 373 14.52 -14.60 -11.56
C ARG A 373 15.49 -14.89 -10.44
N VAL A 374 15.36 -16.05 -9.83
CA VAL A 374 16.30 -16.46 -8.78
C VAL A 374 17.62 -16.87 -9.42
N PRO A 375 18.74 -16.22 -9.10
CA PRO A 375 20.06 -16.68 -9.50
C PRO A 375 20.43 -17.97 -8.76
N ASP A 376 21.44 -18.71 -9.25
CA ASP A 376 21.94 -19.89 -8.51
C ASP A 376 22.72 -19.48 -7.26
N VAL A 377 21.96 -19.20 -6.20
CA VAL A 377 22.46 -18.68 -4.92
C VAL A 377 23.41 -19.64 -4.19
N VAL A 378 23.36 -20.94 -4.52
CA VAL A 378 24.29 -21.95 -4.01
C VAL A 378 25.61 -21.89 -4.77
N ALA A 379 25.57 -21.88 -6.10
CA ALA A 379 26.76 -21.74 -6.94
C ALA A 379 27.51 -20.42 -6.70
N LEU A 380 26.76 -19.33 -6.40
CA LEU A 380 27.29 -18.03 -6.01
C LEU A 380 27.85 -18.01 -4.56
N GLY A 381 27.70 -19.09 -3.81
CA GLY A 381 28.16 -19.17 -2.42
C GLY A 381 27.42 -18.20 -1.47
N ILE A 382 26.20 -17.78 -1.81
CA ILE A 382 25.39 -16.87 -0.97
C ILE A 382 24.79 -17.65 0.18
N ILE A 383 24.23 -18.81 -0.10
CA ILE A 383 23.74 -19.77 0.89
C ILE A 383 24.49 -21.11 0.73
N PRO A 384 24.69 -21.87 1.81
CA PRO A 384 25.23 -23.23 1.69
C PRO A 384 24.22 -24.14 1.00
N ASP A 385 24.69 -25.21 0.34
CA ASP A 385 23.81 -26.20 -0.26
C ASP A 385 22.89 -26.81 0.80
N PRO A 386 21.55 -26.63 0.69
CA PRO A 386 20.59 -27.19 1.65
C PRO A 386 20.71 -28.71 1.79
N ALA A 387 21.10 -29.44 0.73
CA ALA A 387 21.27 -30.90 0.78
C ALA A 387 22.43 -31.33 1.70
N SER A 388 23.39 -30.44 1.98
CA SER A 388 24.51 -30.69 2.90
C SER A 388 24.16 -30.40 4.37
N GLN A 389 22.99 -29.85 4.66
CA GLN A 389 22.59 -29.41 5.99
C GLN A 389 21.66 -30.43 6.66
N ALA A 390 21.85 -30.67 7.97
CA ALA A 390 20.98 -31.54 8.75
C ALA A 390 19.54 -30.98 8.92
N ARG A 391 19.41 -29.64 8.95
CA ARG A 391 18.12 -28.92 9.10
C ARG A 391 18.18 -27.62 8.30
N PRO A 392 18.00 -27.69 6.98
CA PRO A 392 17.99 -26.47 6.16
C PRO A 392 16.72 -25.64 6.43
N LEU A 393 16.81 -24.33 6.25
CA LEU A 393 15.63 -23.47 6.21
C LEU A 393 14.76 -23.87 5.00
N PRO A 394 13.43 -24.02 5.16
CA PRO A 394 12.53 -24.33 4.05
C PRO A 394 12.66 -23.33 2.88
N ALA A 395 12.80 -22.04 3.19
CA ALA A 395 13.02 -21.00 2.20
C ALA A 395 14.34 -21.18 1.43
N ALA A 396 15.43 -21.61 2.11
CA ALA A 396 16.70 -21.89 1.45
C ALA A 396 16.58 -23.05 0.46
N VAL A 397 15.80 -24.10 0.80
CA VAL A 397 15.53 -25.25 -0.10
C VAL A 397 14.79 -24.77 -1.36
N ASN A 398 13.74 -23.94 -1.18
CA ASN A 398 12.96 -23.40 -2.29
C ASN A 398 13.81 -22.47 -3.16
N LEU A 399 14.58 -21.60 -2.54
CA LEU A 399 15.43 -20.63 -3.24
C LEU A 399 16.53 -21.32 -4.05
N ALA A 400 17.21 -22.33 -3.45
CA ALA A 400 18.21 -23.14 -4.14
C ALA A 400 17.61 -23.90 -5.33
N TRP A 401 16.41 -24.48 -5.18
CA TRP A 401 15.74 -25.16 -6.27
C TRP A 401 15.36 -24.21 -7.40
N LYS A 402 14.72 -23.06 -7.09
CA LYS A 402 14.40 -22.03 -8.09
C LYS A 402 15.67 -21.53 -8.79
N GLY A 403 16.72 -21.24 -8.03
CA GLY A 403 17.99 -20.71 -8.54
C GLY A 403 18.72 -21.67 -9.47
N LYS A 404 18.75 -22.97 -9.14
CA LYS A 404 19.32 -24.01 -10.00
C LYS A 404 18.74 -24.00 -11.42
N TRP A 405 17.45 -23.64 -11.55
CA TRP A 405 16.73 -23.65 -12.81
C TRP A 405 16.48 -22.24 -13.37
N ASN A 406 16.91 -21.20 -12.62
CA ASN A 406 16.68 -19.79 -12.93
C ASN A 406 15.19 -19.50 -13.21
N LEU A 407 14.32 -19.95 -12.29
CA LEU A 407 12.87 -19.76 -12.37
C LEU A 407 12.45 -18.39 -11.83
N PRO A 408 11.25 -17.89 -12.19
CA PRO A 408 10.66 -16.72 -11.56
C PRO A 408 10.63 -16.80 -10.04
N PHE A 409 10.93 -15.67 -9.38
CA PHE A 409 10.98 -15.62 -7.92
C PHE A 409 9.57 -15.74 -7.34
N TYR A 410 8.63 -14.96 -7.86
CA TYR A 410 7.24 -14.90 -7.40
C TYR A 410 6.27 -15.36 -8.50
N PRO A 411 5.85 -16.64 -8.52
CA PRO A 411 4.95 -17.14 -9.57
C PRO A 411 3.50 -16.64 -9.42
N ASP A 412 3.16 -15.99 -8.33
CA ASP A 412 1.86 -15.36 -8.07
C ASP A 412 1.81 -13.88 -8.48
N THR A 413 2.95 -13.23 -8.72
CA THR A 413 3.01 -11.89 -9.32
C THR A 413 2.95 -11.93 -10.85
N TRP A 414 3.20 -10.82 -11.52
CA TRP A 414 3.22 -10.74 -12.99
C TRP A 414 4.25 -11.68 -13.64
N ASP A 415 5.25 -12.13 -12.89
CA ASP A 415 6.21 -13.13 -13.36
C ASP A 415 5.60 -14.52 -13.60
N GLY A 416 4.48 -14.83 -12.96
CA GLY A 416 3.67 -16.02 -13.23
C GLY A 416 2.63 -15.84 -14.34
N TYR A 417 2.57 -14.67 -14.99
CA TYR A 417 1.56 -14.30 -15.98
C TYR A 417 2.19 -13.54 -17.16
N GLU A 418 3.24 -14.10 -17.73
CA GLU A 418 4.04 -13.45 -18.78
C GLU A 418 3.18 -12.99 -19.96
N TRP A 419 2.24 -13.82 -20.42
CA TRP A 419 1.32 -13.44 -21.50
C TRP A 419 0.48 -12.20 -21.16
N ALA A 420 -0.03 -12.10 -19.93
CA ALA A 420 -0.83 -10.94 -19.49
C ALA A 420 0.04 -9.67 -19.38
N ARG A 421 1.28 -9.81 -18.91
CA ARG A 421 2.24 -8.69 -18.82
C ARG A 421 2.59 -8.15 -20.21
N GLU A 422 2.95 -9.02 -21.14
CA GLU A 422 3.24 -8.62 -22.53
C GLU A 422 2.05 -7.96 -23.21
N ARG A 423 0.84 -8.46 -22.94
CA ARG A 423 -0.39 -7.87 -23.43
C ARG A 423 -0.63 -6.47 -22.88
N LEU A 424 -0.39 -6.26 -21.58
CA LEU A 424 -0.49 -4.95 -20.92
C LEU A 424 0.49 -3.94 -21.57
N TYR A 425 1.75 -4.33 -21.76
CA TYR A 425 2.74 -3.48 -22.41
C TYR A 425 2.40 -3.17 -23.88
N ALA A 426 1.86 -4.16 -24.60
CA ALA A 426 1.42 -3.93 -25.98
C ALA A 426 0.25 -2.94 -26.08
N GLN A 427 -0.72 -3.02 -25.16
CA GLN A 427 -1.85 -2.09 -25.08
C GLN A 427 -1.38 -0.66 -24.71
N ALA A 428 -0.49 -0.55 -23.72
CA ALA A 428 0.09 0.75 -23.35
C ALA A 428 0.81 1.40 -24.53
N ARG A 429 1.62 0.63 -25.25
CA ARG A 429 2.33 1.10 -26.45
C ARG A 429 1.36 1.53 -27.56
N ALA A 430 0.30 0.76 -27.81
CA ALA A 430 -0.73 1.12 -28.78
C ALA A 430 -1.44 2.44 -28.42
N ALA A 431 -1.56 2.77 -27.14
CA ALA A 431 -2.07 4.04 -26.64
C ALA A 431 -0.99 5.15 -26.60
N GLY A 432 0.26 4.87 -27.04
CA GLY A 432 1.39 5.80 -26.97
C GLY A 432 1.89 6.05 -25.54
N ALA A 433 1.62 5.14 -24.59
CA ALA A 433 1.95 5.23 -23.18
C ALA A 433 3.05 4.20 -22.81
N ASP A 434 4.23 4.35 -23.40
CA ASP A 434 5.42 3.52 -23.15
C ASP A 434 6.34 4.09 -22.05
N ASP A 435 5.81 5.01 -21.25
CA ASP A 435 6.49 5.72 -20.18
C ASP A 435 5.75 5.58 -18.83
N LEU A 436 5.30 4.37 -18.53
CA LEU A 436 4.52 4.08 -17.33
C LEU A 436 5.39 4.13 -16.06
N VAL A 437 4.79 4.56 -14.95
CA VAL A 437 5.38 4.44 -13.61
C VAL A 437 4.49 3.51 -12.78
N PHE A 438 4.94 2.28 -12.57
CA PHE A 438 4.26 1.33 -11.69
C PHE A 438 4.62 1.62 -10.23
N LEU A 439 3.61 1.63 -9.38
CA LEU A 439 3.69 1.83 -7.94
C LEU A 439 3.14 0.56 -7.29
N THR A 440 4.04 -0.26 -6.71
CA THR A 440 3.73 -1.66 -6.35
C THR A 440 3.94 -1.96 -4.87
N GLY A 441 3.30 -3.03 -4.36
CA GLY A 441 3.37 -3.56 -3.00
C GLY A 441 3.67 -5.05 -2.97
N ASP A 442 2.95 -5.82 -2.14
CA ASP A 442 2.93 -7.29 -2.02
C ASP A 442 4.24 -7.91 -1.48
N SER A 443 5.35 -7.69 -2.14
CA SER A 443 6.62 -8.38 -1.88
C SER A 443 7.34 -7.99 -0.59
N HIS A 444 6.82 -7.05 0.16
CA HIS A 444 7.40 -6.52 1.41
C HIS A 444 8.79 -5.88 1.28
N ASP A 445 9.35 -5.84 0.07
CA ASP A 445 10.67 -5.31 -0.25
C ASP A 445 10.56 -3.97 -0.98
N PHE A 446 11.57 -3.12 -0.83
CA PHE A 446 11.71 -1.96 -1.70
C PHE A 446 12.28 -2.37 -3.06
N TRP A 447 11.71 -1.84 -4.13
CA TRP A 447 12.16 -2.07 -5.51
C TRP A 447 12.31 -0.79 -6.30
N ALA A 448 13.39 -0.70 -7.05
CA ALA A 448 13.58 0.26 -8.12
C ALA A 448 13.96 -0.50 -9.39
N ASN A 449 13.03 -0.56 -10.34
CA ASN A 449 13.18 -1.39 -11.53
C ASN A 449 12.98 -0.57 -12.82
N ARG A 450 13.67 -0.98 -13.89
CA ARG A 450 13.37 -0.58 -15.26
C ARG A 450 12.56 -1.68 -15.93
N LEU A 451 11.56 -1.30 -16.68
CA LEU A 451 10.65 -2.29 -17.30
C LEU A 451 10.86 -2.34 -18.80
N ALA A 452 10.87 -3.55 -19.34
CA ALA A 452 10.93 -3.79 -20.77
C ALA A 452 9.96 -4.93 -21.16
N ASP A 453 9.50 -4.92 -22.41
CA ASP A 453 8.76 -6.06 -22.95
C ASP A 453 9.68 -7.23 -23.34
N GLY A 454 9.12 -8.36 -23.78
CA GLY A 454 9.87 -9.55 -24.18
C GLY A 454 10.84 -9.34 -25.36
N ALA A 455 10.71 -8.25 -26.11
CA ALA A 455 11.62 -7.82 -27.17
C ALA A 455 12.68 -6.82 -26.68
N GLY A 456 12.74 -6.52 -25.37
CA GLY A 456 13.66 -5.55 -24.79
C GLY A 456 13.32 -4.08 -25.01
N ARG A 457 12.10 -3.77 -25.50
CA ARG A 457 11.67 -2.39 -25.69
C ARG A 457 11.20 -1.79 -24.37
N PRO A 458 11.62 -0.57 -24.00
CA PRO A 458 11.21 0.07 -22.75
C PRO A 458 9.69 0.14 -22.61
N ALA A 459 9.19 -0.08 -21.37
CA ALA A 459 7.78 0.00 -20.99
C ALA A 459 7.53 0.97 -19.84
N GLY A 460 8.59 1.43 -19.18
CA GLY A 460 8.53 2.35 -18.04
C GLY A 460 9.45 1.96 -16.89
N VAL A 461 9.06 2.34 -15.69
CA VAL A 461 9.78 2.04 -14.43
C VAL A 461 8.82 1.52 -13.36
N GLU A 462 9.36 0.82 -12.39
CA GLU A 462 8.64 0.37 -11.21
C GLU A 462 9.30 0.90 -9.94
N LEU A 463 8.48 1.35 -9.01
CA LEU A 463 8.82 1.72 -7.65
C LEU A 463 7.99 0.84 -6.72
N GLY A 464 8.60 -0.17 -6.12
CA GLY A 464 7.98 -1.05 -5.13
C GLY A 464 8.21 -0.54 -3.72
N THR A 465 7.16 -0.57 -2.90
CA THR A 465 7.27 -0.23 -1.48
C THR A 465 7.45 -1.47 -0.63
N SER A 466 8.26 -1.37 0.41
CA SER A 466 8.28 -2.38 1.46
C SER A 466 6.98 -2.34 2.27
N GLY A 467 6.76 -3.37 3.11
CA GLY A 467 5.63 -3.38 4.03
C GLY A 467 5.68 -2.23 5.05
N ILE A 468 4.51 -1.69 5.41
CA ILE A 468 4.39 -0.77 6.55
C ILE A 468 4.89 -1.45 7.83
N THR A 469 4.63 -2.74 7.98
CA THR A 469 5.06 -3.58 9.11
C THR A 469 5.43 -4.99 8.71
N SER A 470 4.93 -5.50 7.59
CA SER A 470 5.33 -6.81 7.08
C SER A 470 6.82 -6.79 6.76
N PRO A 471 7.62 -7.68 7.35
CA PRO A 471 9.06 -7.73 7.11
C PRO A 471 9.35 -8.22 5.69
N GLY A 472 10.48 -7.80 5.13
CA GLY A 472 10.92 -8.26 3.82
C GLY A 472 11.12 -9.77 3.77
N ASP A 473 10.90 -10.36 2.60
CA ASP A 473 10.76 -11.80 2.38
C ASP A 473 11.92 -12.63 2.90
N PHE A 474 13.16 -12.18 2.71
CA PHE A 474 14.31 -12.95 3.17
C PHE A 474 14.44 -12.91 4.70
N ILE A 475 14.15 -11.74 5.31
CA ILE A 475 14.14 -11.60 6.78
C ILE A 475 13.03 -12.45 7.38
N ASP A 476 11.84 -12.41 6.81
CA ASP A 476 10.68 -13.19 7.29
C ASP A 476 10.91 -14.70 7.14
N SER A 477 11.57 -15.09 6.07
CA SER A 477 11.98 -16.47 5.80
C SER A 477 13.09 -17.00 6.72
N GLY A 478 13.63 -16.18 7.62
CA GLY A 478 14.61 -16.57 8.64
C GLY A 478 16.08 -16.43 8.24
N PHE A 479 16.37 -15.77 7.10
CA PHE A 479 17.75 -15.41 6.78
C PHE A 479 18.23 -14.27 7.68
N ASP A 480 19.53 -14.30 8.04
CA ASP A 480 20.13 -13.17 8.75
C ASP A 480 20.30 -11.95 7.81
N ARG A 481 20.49 -10.76 8.42
CA ARG A 481 20.59 -9.50 7.66
C ARG A 481 21.74 -9.47 6.66
N ALA A 482 22.86 -10.14 6.93
CA ALA A 482 24.01 -10.15 6.03
C ALA A 482 23.74 -11.04 4.81
N THR A 483 23.15 -12.21 5.02
CA THR A 483 22.70 -13.10 3.95
C THR A 483 21.61 -12.44 3.11
N SER A 484 20.63 -11.81 3.74
CA SER A 484 19.55 -11.08 3.07
C SER A 484 20.08 -9.97 2.16
N ALA A 485 21.02 -9.15 2.64
CA ALA A 485 21.65 -8.11 1.83
C ALA A 485 22.44 -8.68 0.62
N ARG A 486 23.05 -9.88 0.76
CA ARG A 486 23.71 -10.55 -0.36
C ARG A 486 22.72 -11.10 -1.38
N LEU A 487 21.57 -11.56 -0.93
CA LEU A 487 20.47 -12.00 -1.81
C LEU A 487 19.91 -10.81 -2.61
N ASP A 488 19.69 -9.65 -1.96
CA ASP A 488 19.28 -8.41 -2.65
C ASP A 488 20.30 -8.01 -3.72
N ALA A 489 21.59 -8.00 -3.39
CA ALA A 489 22.64 -7.67 -4.32
C ALA A 489 22.66 -8.63 -5.51
N ALA A 490 22.48 -9.94 -5.27
CA ALA A 490 22.45 -10.95 -6.33
C ALA A 490 21.22 -10.80 -7.24
N LEU A 491 20.04 -10.45 -6.68
CA LEU A 491 18.85 -10.15 -7.50
C LEU A 491 19.12 -8.96 -8.42
N ALA A 492 19.72 -7.89 -7.92
CA ALA A 492 20.05 -6.70 -8.73
C ALA A 492 21.14 -7.00 -9.78
N GLU A 493 22.14 -7.84 -9.46
CA GLU A 493 23.23 -8.17 -10.38
C GLU A 493 22.77 -9.10 -11.53
N HIS A 494 21.85 -10.04 -11.23
CA HIS A 494 21.49 -11.09 -12.17
C HIS A 494 20.15 -10.87 -12.89
N ASN A 495 19.42 -9.79 -12.58
CA ASN A 495 18.17 -9.44 -13.24
C ASN A 495 18.29 -8.08 -13.94
N PRO A 496 18.27 -8.02 -15.28
CA PRO A 496 18.48 -6.77 -16.01
C PRO A 496 17.44 -5.67 -15.71
N GLU A 497 16.24 -6.04 -15.26
CA GLU A 497 15.19 -5.08 -14.90
C GLU A 497 15.40 -4.52 -13.49
N VAL A 498 16.07 -5.22 -12.57
CA VAL A 498 16.28 -4.80 -11.19
C VAL A 498 17.47 -3.84 -11.09
N ILE A 499 17.21 -2.59 -10.73
CA ILE A 499 18.27 -1.59 -10.46
C ILE A 499 18.71 -1.70 -9.02
N TRP A 500 17.76 -1.86 -8.09
CA TRP A 500 18.00 -1.95 -6.66
C TRP A 500 16.79 -2.55 -5.94
N THR A 501 17.08 -3.32 -4.88
CA THR A 501 16.10 -3.84 -3.94
C THR A 501 16.65 -3.82 -2.53
N ASP A 502 15.77 -3.78 -1.52
CA ASP A 502 16.12 -3.89 -0.09
C ASP A 502 14.98 -4.54 0.68
N ASN A 503 15.27 -5.66 1.33
CA ASN A 503 14.33 -6.39 2.19
C ASN A 503 14.58 -6.17 3.69
N LEU A 504 15.52 -5.28 4.06
CA LEU A 504 15.97 -5.13 5.45
C LEU A 504 15.11 -4.18 6.29
N TYR A 505 14.32 -3.32 5.65
CA TYR A 505 13.57 -2.26 6.32
C TYR A 505 12.12 -2.19 5.89
N CYS A 506 11.22 -1.99 6.86
CA CYS A 506 9.86 -1.56 6.59
C CYS A 506 9.80 -0.05 6.33
N GLY A 507 8.79 0.40 5.56
CA GLY A 507 8.67 1.82 5.27
C GLY A 507 7.62 2.16 4.21
N TYR A 508 7.92 3.17 3.40
CA TYR A 508 7.06 3.63 2.30
C TYR A 508 7.88 4.37 1.24
N VAL A 509 7.33 4.53 0.04
CA VAL A 509 7.95 5.38 -0.99
C VAL A 509 7.24 6.74 -1.03
N ARG A 510 8.00 7.83 -0.91
CA ARG A 510 7.52 9.18 -1.20
C ARG A 510 7.86 9.54 -2.63
N LEU A 511 6.85 9.75 -3.46
CA LEU A 511 6.99 10.18 -4.85
C LEU A 511 6.56 11.65 -4.97
N GLU A 512 7.48 12.50 -5.39
CA GLU A 512 7.25 13.90 -5.71
C GLU A 512 7.38 14.12 -7.21
N LEU A 513 6.31 14.53 -7.87
CA LEU A 513 6.28 14.78 -9.32
C LEU A 513 6.22 16.27 -9.60
N ARG A 514 7.02 16.71 -10.56
CA ARG A 514 6.96 18.00 -11.25
C ARG A 514 6.83 17.77 -12.75
N ARG A 515 6.68 18.82 -13.52
CA ARG A 515 6.45 18.67 -14.96
C ARG A 515 7.65 18.07 -15.71
N ASP A 516 8.85 18.38 -15.28
CA ASP A 516 10.12 18.02 -15.92
C ASP A 516 10.83 16.83 -15.28
N ARG A 517 10.52 16.54 -14.01
CA ARG A 517 11.19 15.49 -13.24
C ARG A 517 10.31 14.91 -12.12
N GLY A 518 10.61 13.70 -11.73
CA GLY A 518 10.11 13.07 -10.52
C GLY A 518 11.25 12.79 -9.53
N LEU A 519 10.92 12.64 -8.26
CA LEU A 519 11.83 12.18 -7.20
C LEU A 519 11.13 11.12 -6.35
N ALA A 520 11.64 9.90 -6.39
CA ALA A 520 11.27 8.83 -5.48
C ALA A 520 12.24 8.79 -4.31
N THR A 521 11.72 8.84 -3.08
CA THR A 521 12.49 8.66 -1.85
C THR A 521 11.94 7.43 -1.13
N PHE A 522 12.77 6.42 -0.97
CA PHE A 522 12.51 5.22 -0.19
C PHE A 522 12.77 5.54 1.28
N VAL A 523 11.70 5.69 2.04
CA VAL A 523 11.75 6.12 3.44
C VAL A 523 11.62 4.89 4.33
N ALA A 524 12.67 4.58 5.05
CA ALA A 524 12.77 3.44 5.96
C ALA A 524 12.53 3.84 7.42
N MET A 525 11.96 2.90 8.17
CA MET A 525 11.84 2.97 9.63
C MET A 525 12.94 2.14 10.26
N ASP A 526 13.67 2.70 11.23
CA ASP A 526 14.71 1.95 11.96
C ASP A 526 14.14 0.83 12.82
N THR A 527 12.86 0.89 13.15
CA THR A 527 12.11 -0.17 13.83
C THR A 527 10.60 -0.02 13.63
N VAL A 528 9.91 -1.15 13.60
CA VAL A 528 8.45 -1.25 13.72
C VAL A 528 8.01 -1.91 15.04
N ARG A 529 8.97 -2.37 15.86
CA ARG A 529 8.70 -3.06 17.14
C ARG A 529 8.50 -2.10 18.33
N SER A 530 8.66 -0.79 18.12
CA SER A 530 8.48 0.26 19.11
C SER A 530 7.80 1.46 18.48
N ARG A 531 6.94 2.17 19.24
CA ARG A 531 6.37 3.46 18.81
C ARG A 531 7.40 4.61 18.78
N ARG A 532 8.58 4.40 19.38
CA ARG A 532 9.72 5.30 19.25
C ARG A 532 10.55 4.83 18.07
N TYR A 533 10.61 5.63 17.05
CA TYR A 533 11.27 5.31 15.79
C TYR A 533 11.93 6.54 15.18
N ARG A 534 12.81 6.30 14.23
CA ARG A 534 13.38 7.29 13.34
C ARG A 534 13.08 6.88 11.89
N ALA A 535 12.48 7.80 11.13
CA ALA A 535 12.36 7.68 9.69
C ALA A 535 13.60 8.27 9.02
N PHE A 536 14.12 7.63 7.96
CA PHE A 536 15.27 8.13 7.21
C PHE A 536 15.14 7.76 5.72
N ALA A 537 15.74 8.58 4.86
CA ALA A 537 15.84 8.26 3.44
C ALA A 537 16.91 7.17 3.24
N LEU A 538 16.47 5.97 2.87
CA LEU A 538 17.35 4.83 2.60
C LEU A 538 17.99 4.97 1.21
N LYS A 539 17.17 5.31 0.21
CA LYS A 539 17.58 5.45 -1.19
C LYS A 539 16.75 6.55 -1.87
N ARG A 540 17.28 7.13 -2.93
CA ARG A 540 16.56 8.09 -3.77
C ARG A 540 16.84 7.82 -5.23
N TYR A 541 15.82 8.03 -6.07
CA TYR A 541 15.96 8.02 -7.53
C TYR A 541 15.21 9.21 -8.13
N ALA A 542 15.88 9.90 -9.03
CA ALA A 542 15.23 10.83 -9.94
C ALA A 542 14.57 10.02 -11.06
N LEU A 543 13.32 10.40 -11.40
CA LEU A 543 12.62 9.92 -12.59
C LEU A 543 12.85 10.96 -13.69
N GLU A 544 13.57 10.60 -14.73
CA GLU A 544 13.97 11.50 -15.82
C GLU A 544 13.69 10.86 -17.17
N ARG A 545 13.46 11.70 -18.18
CA ARG A 545 13.29 11.24 -19.56
C ARG A 545 14.65 11.16 -20.22
N GLY A 546 15.11 9.92 -20.48
CA GLY A 546 16.30 9.62 -21.26
C GLY A 546 15.99 9.48 -22.75
N GLU A 547 17.02 9.12 -23.53
CA GLU A 547 16.89 8.89 -24.98
C GLU A 547 15.97 7.71 -25.34
N THR A 548 15.92 6.71 -24.48
CA THR A 548 15.19 5.45 -24.72
C THR A 548 13.85 5.37 -23.95
N GLY A 549 13.50 6.36 -23.16
CA GLY A 549 12.28 6.37 -22.34
C GLY A 549 12.49 6.93 -20.95
N LEU A 550 11.63 6.53 -20.02
CA LEU A 550 11.72 6.94 -18.62
C LEU A 550 12.80 6.12 -17.89
N GLU A 551 13.66 6.81 -17.14
CA GLU A 551 14.79 6.22 -16.42
C GLU A 551 14.76 6.60 -14.94
N LEU A 552 15.32 5.70 -14.11
CA LEU A 552 15.64 5.95 -12.69
C LEU A 552 17.14 6.22 -12.58
N ARG A 553 17.50 7.38 -12.05
CA ARG A 553 18.90 7.79 -11.83
C ARG A 553 19.11 8.19 -10.39
N GLU A 554 20.24 7.83 -9.81
CA GLU A 554 20.60 8.35 -8.50
C GLU A 554 20.81 9.87 -8.61
N PRO A 555 20.14 10.68 -7.76
CA PRO A 555 20.35 12.12 -7.80
C PRO A 555 21.80 12.42 -7.37
N GLY A 556 22.47 13.24 -8.16
CA GLY A 556 23.83 13.68 -7.89
C GLY A 556 23.96 14.51 -6.60
#